data_973f0442db9acb1f0f6d80c51a64dfaa
#
_entry.id   973f0442db9acb1f0f6d80c51a64dfaa
#
_cell.length_a   1.000
_cell.length_b   1.000
_cell.length_c   1.000
_cell.angle_alpha   90.00
_cell.angle_beta   90.00
_cell.angle_gamma   90.00
#
_symmetry.space_group_name_H-M   'P 1'
#
loop_
_entity.id
_entity.type
_entity.pdbx_description
1 polymer ?
#
loop_
_entity_poly.entity_id
_entity_poly.type
_entity_poly.pdbx_seq_one_letter_code
_entity_poly.pdbx_strand_id
1 'polypeptide(L)'
;AMKILIVEDEKLLADSLKTLLESKGFDVETVYDGISGAEYAELGVYYLLILDVMMPGMDGYAVARSVRARRCGVPILMLTARSSLEDRVEGLNAGADYYLTKPFDTRELLACINALLRRQGAQVDALSFGNTTLDLASGTLCCAEKSVRLSAREFDVMRLLLQSGGSNLSKE
;
A
#
# COMPACT_ATOMS: atom_id res chain seq x y z
N ALA A 1 12.49 4.10 7.68
CA ALA A 1 11.24 3.60 8.25
C ALA A 1 10.21 3.41 7.13
N MET A 2 9.34 2.45 7.28
CA MET A 2 8.27 2.22 6.31
C MET A 2 7.22 3.30 6.44
N LYS A 3 6.89 3.92 5.33
CA LYS A 3 5.95 5.04 5.29
C LYS A 3 4.54 4.54 5.00
N ILE A 4 3.59 4.97 5.83
CA ILE A 4 2.18 4.61 5.70
C ILE A 4 1.37 5.88 5.48
N LEU A 5 0.44 5.85 4.53
CA LEU A 5 -0.49 6.93 4.31
C LEU A 5 -1.86 6.54 4.87
N ILE A 6 -2.42 7.40 5.72
CA ILE A 6 -3.76 7.23 6.24
C ILE A 6 -4.66 8.26 5.58
N VAL A 7 -5.73 7.80 4.96
CA VAL A 7 -6.73 8.64 4.31
C VAL A 7 -8.03 8.46 5.08
N GLU A 8 -8.35 9.40 5.95
CA GLU A 8 -9.47 9.30 6.89
C GLU A 8 -9.96 10.70 7.22
N ASP A 9 -11.25 10.99 7.00
CA ASP A 9 -11.78 12.33 7.22
C ASP A 9 -12.06 12.64 8.70
N GLU A 10 -12.17 11.61 9.54
CA GLU A 10 -12.32 11.80 10.97
C GLU A 10 -10.95 12.04 11.59
N LYS A 11 -10.66 13.31 11.83
CA LYS A 11 -9.31 13.72 12.24
C LYS A 11 -8.84 13.09 13.53
N LEU A 12 -9.72 12.94 14.51
CA LEU A 12 -9.35 12.31 15.77
C LEU A 12 -8.91 10.87 15.56
N LEU A 13 -9.62 10.14 14.73
CA LEU A 13 -9.25 8.77 14.44
C LEU A 13 -7.95 8.71 13.63
N ALA A 14 -7.82 9.56 12.62
CA ALA A 14 -6.59 9.60 11.82
C ALA A 14 -5.39 9.91 12.69
N ASP A 15 -5.50 10.88 13.59
CA ASP A 15 -4.41 11.28 14.46
C ASP A 15 -4.09 10.20 15.50
N SER A 16 -5.11 9.51 16.00
CA SER A 16 -4.91 8.39 16.92
C SER A 16 -4.18 7.23 16.25
N LEU A 17 -4.57 6.92 15.03
CA LEU A 17 -3.90 5.89 14.24
C LEU A 17 -2.45 6.26 13.95
N LYS A 18 -2.23 7.52 13.61
CA LYS A 18 -0.88 8.01 13.36
C LYS A 18 -0.01 7.83 14.60
N THR A 19 -0.50 8.25 15.76
CA THR A 19 0.24 8.11 17.01
C THR A 19 0.55 6.64 17.30
N LEU A 20 -0.44 5.77 17.15
CA LEU A 20 -0.26 4.34 17.38
C LEU A 20 0.82 3.76 16.46
N LEU A 21 0.73 4.04 15.17
CA LEU A 21 1.64 3.45 14.20
C LEU A 21 3.05 4.04 14.31
N GLU A 22 3.15 5.32 14.63
CA GLU A 22 4.45 5.92 14.90
C GLU A 22 5.12 5.28 16.12
N SER A 23 4.33 4.92 17.11
CA SER A 23 4.88 4.23 18.29
C SER A 23 5.41 2.85 17.95
N LYS A 24 5.02 2.29 16.83
CA LYS A 24 5.50 0.99 16.35
C LYS A 24 6.65 1.13 15.33
N GLY A 25 7.14 2.33 15.13
CA GLY A 25 8.29 2.56 14.26
C GLY A 25 7.97 2.91 12.82
N PHE A 26 6.71 3.11 12.48
CA PHE A 26 6.33 3.52 11.13
C PHE A 26 6.42 5.03 10.98
N ASP A 27 6.65 5.46 9.75
CA ASP A 27 6.59 6.87 9.38
C ASP A 27 5.21 7.10 8.77
N VAL A 28 4.39 7.95 9.36
CA VAL A 28 2.96 8.05 9.02
C VAL A 28 2.60 9.44 8.56
N GLU A 29 1.90 9.51 7.43
CA GLU A 29 1.29 10.74 6.95
C GLU A 29 -0.21 10.57 6.92
N THR A 30 -0.95 11.63 7.22
CA THR A 30 -2.40 11.60 7.22
C THR A 30 -2.94 12.66 6.26
N VAL A 31 -3.98 12.30 5.52
CA VAL A 31 -4.77 13.24 4.77
C VAL A 31 -6.24 12.96 5.08
N TYR A 32 -7.10 13.95 4.88
CA TYR A 32 -8.43 13.90 5.44
C TYR A 32 -9.54 13.87 4.38
N ASP A 33 -9.18 13.67 3.13
CA ASP A 33 -10.14 13.52 2.04
C ASP A 33 -9.57 12.64 0.94
N GLY A 34 -10.45 12.14 0.09
CA GLY A 34 -10.07 11.17 -0.93
C GLY A 34 -9.22 11.76 -2.05
N ILE A 35 -9.50 13.01 -2.41
CA ILE A 35 -8.74 13.68 -3.48
C ILE A 35 -7.28 13.83 -3.07
N SER A 36 -7.05 14.33 -1.86
CA SER A 36 -5.70 14.43 -1.30
C SER A 36 -5.06 13.05 -1.17
N GLY A 37 -5.85 12.05 -0.77
CA GLY A 37 -5.35 10.68 -0.67
C GLY A 37 -4.84 10.15 -2.00
N ALA A 38 -5.60 10.35 -3.06
CA ALA A 38 -5.19 9.92 -4.39
C ALA A 38 -3.93 10.66 -4.86
N GLU A 39 -3.87 11.95 -4.59
CA GLU A 39 -2.70 12.76 -4.95
C GLU A 39 -1.44 12.31 -4.21
N TYR A 40 -1.55 12.08 -2.92
CA TYR A 40 -0.41 11.62 -2.12
C TYR A 40 0.04 10.21 -2.57
N ALA A 41 -0.92 9.34 -2.85
CA ALA A 41 -0.59 8.00 -3.30
C ALA A 41 0.20 7.99 -4.61
N GLU A 42 0.01 9.01 -5.45
CA GLU A 42 0.77 9.14 -6.69
C GLU A 42 2.27 9.31 -6.46
N LEU A 43 2.67 9.75 -5.28
CA LEU A 43 4.08 9.96 -4.99
C LEU A 43 4.86 8.64 -4.98
N GLY A 44 4.17 7.51 -4.80
CA GLY A 44 4.78 6.19 -4.88
C GLY A 44 5.77 5.88 -3.75
N VAL A 45 5.67 6.58 -2.63
CA VAL A 45 6.62 6.43 -1.52
C VAL A 45 6.07 5.62 -0.37
N TYR A 46 4.81 5.18 -0.44
CA TYR A 46 4.16 4.51 0.68
C TYR A 46 4.25 2.99 0.57
N TYR A 47 4.41 2.36 1.72
CA TYR A 47 4.43 0.89 1.82
C TYR A 47 3.05 0.33 2.11
N LEU A 48 2.13 1.18 2.56
CA LEU A 48 0.76 0.77 2.87
C LEU A 48 -0.15 1.99 2.80
N LEU A 49 -1.36 1.81 2.28
CA LEU A 49 -2.41 2.81 2.34
C LEU A 49 -3.51 2.29 3.26
N ILE A 50 -3.95 3.12 4.21
CA ILE A 50 -5.12 2.83 5.02
C ILE A 50 -6.20 3.82 4.60
N LEU A 51 -7.31 3.31 4.05
CA LEU A 51 -8.35 4.16 3.46
C LEU A 51 -9.69 3.94 4.16
N ASP A 52 -10.36 5.03 4.50
CA ASP A 52 -11.79 4.95 4.80
C ASP A 52 -12.57 5.04 3.50
N VAL A 53 -13.76 4.48 3.48
CA VAL A 53 -14.64 4.54 2.32
C VAL A 53 -15.37 5.87 2.26
N MET A 54 -15.96 6.30 3.39
CA MET A 54 -16.85 7.46 3.42
C MET A 54 -16.06 8.73 3.67
N MET A 55 -15.76 9.44 2.60
CA MET A 55 -15.01 10.69 2.65
C MET A 55 -15.59 11.69 1.68
N PRO A 56 -15.46 12.99 1.95
CA PRO A 56 -15.91 14.01 1.00
C PRO A 56 -15.09 13.99 -0.28
N GLY A 57 -15.73 14.34 -1.35
CA GLY A 57 -15.10 14.42 -2.68
C GLY A 57 -14.98 13.05 -3.33
N MET A 58 -13.90 12.38 -3.08
CA MET A 58 -13.61 11.07 -3.66
C MET A 58 -13.67 10.03 -2.56
N ASP A 59 -14.49 9.00 -2.70
CA ASP A 59 -14.59 7.97 -1.67
C ASP A 59 -13.41 6.99 -1.73
N GLY A 60 -13.30 6.13 -0.71
CA GLY A 60 -12.18 5.19 -0.62
C GLY A 60 -12.12 4.19 -1.76
N TYR A 61 -13.25 3.78 -2.28
CA TYR A 61 -13.28 2.86 -3.43
C TYR A 61 -12.65 3.54 -4.65
N ALA A 62 -13.01 4.79 -4.88
CA ALA A 62 -12.47 5.55 -6.00
C ALA A 62 -10.96 5.79 -5.84
N VAL A 63 -10.50 6.04 -4.61
CA VAL A 63 -9.06 6.16 -4.35
C VAL A 63 -8.35 4.86 -4.69
N ALA A 64 -8.88 3.73 -4.23
CA ALA A 64 -8.28 2.43 -4.51
C ALA A 64 -8.23 2.14 -6.02
N ARG A 65 -9.31 2.41 -6.73
CA ARG A 65 -9.34 2.23 -8.18
C ARG A 65 -8.31 3.11 -8.88
N SER A 66 -8.18 4.35 -8.44
CA SER A 66 -7.20 5.29 -8.98
C SER A 66 -5.77 4.78 -8.79
N VAL A 67 -5.46 4.26 -7.60
CA VAL A 67 -4.16 3.69 -7.31
C VAL A 67 -3.87 2.49 -8.22
N ARG A 68 -4.84 1.59 -8.36
CA ARG A 68 -4.66 0.39 -9.18
C ARG A 68 -4.62 0.71 -10.67
N ALA A 69 -5.33 1.74 -11.10
CA ALA A 69 -5.29 2.17 -12.51
C ALA A 69 -3.90 2.62 -12.94
N ARG A 70 -3.10 3.08 -11.99
CA ARG A 70 -1.70 3.45 -12.24
C ARG A 70 -0.74 2.27 -12.07
N ARG A 71 -1.29 1.09 -11.90
CA ARG A 71 -0.51 -0.14 -11.72
C ARG A 71 0.39 -0.10 -10.49
N CYS A 72 -0.02 0.64 -9.49
CA CYS A 72 0.69 0.65 -8.23
C CYS A 72 0.23 -0.53 -7.38
N GLY A 73 1.15 -1.37 -6.96
CA GLY A 73 0.86 -2.57 -6.18
C GLY A 73 0.91 -2.37 -4.68
N VAL A 74 0.92 -1.13 -4.20
CA VAL A 74 0.97 -0.86 -2.77
C VAL A 74 -0.21 -1.55 -2.06
N PRO A 75 0.02 -2.21 -0.92
CA PRO A 75 -1.07 -2.81 -0.16
C PRO A 75 -2.07 -1.77 0.29
N ILE A 76 -3.35 -2.10 0.19
CA ILE A 76 -4.44 -1.21 0.60
C ILE A 76 -5.27 -1.92 1.66
N LEU A 77 -5.40 -1.28 2.82
CA LEU A 77 -6.28 -1.72 3.89
C LEU A 77 -7.44 -0.74 3.99
N MET A 78 -8.65 -1.21 3.72
CA MET A 78 -9.85 -0.43 3.96
C MET A 78 -10.20 -0.51 5.44
N LEU A 79 -10.42 0.64 6.07
CA LEU A 79 -10.79 0.72 7.47
C LEU A 79 -12.00 1.62 7.58
N THR A 80 -13.19 1.03 7.70
CA THR A 80 -14.43 1.77 7.52
C THR A 80 -15.58 1.20 8.34
N ALA A 81 -16.59 2.02 8.59
CA ALA A 81 -17.82 1.59 9.25
C ALA A 81 -18.74 0.80 8.30
N ARG A 82 -18.48 0.83 7.00
CA ARG A 82 -19.31 0.09 6.04
C ARG A 82 -18.97 -1.39 6.10
N SER A 83 -19.93 -2.19 6.56
CA SER A 83 -19.65 -3.58 6.93
C SER A 83 -20.48 -4.62 6.18
N SER A 84 -21.34 -4.21 5.24
CA SER A 84 -22.13 -5.18 4.50
C SER A 84 -21.27 -6.05 3.60
N LEU A 85 -21.81 -7.19 3.20
CA LEU A 85 -21.12 -8.06 2.27
C LEU A 85 -20.84 -7.35 0.96
N GLU A 86 -21.82 -6.59 0.47
CA GLU A 86 -21.66 -5.82 -0.77
C GLU A 86 -20.55 -4.79 -0.66
N ASP A 87 -20.45 -4.10 0.48
CA ASP A 87 -19.40 -3.12 0.73
C ASP A 87 -18.02 -3.78 0.70
N ARG A 88 -17.89 -4.94 1.33
CA ARG A 88 -16.62 -5.67 1.35
C ARG A 88 -16.22 -6.16 -0.03
N VAL A 89 -17.19 -6.68 -0.76
CA VAL A 89 -16.96 -7.16 -2.13
C VAL A 89 -16.52 -5.99 -3.01
N GLU A 90 -17.20 -4.87 -2.89
CA GLU A 90 -16.83 -3.68 -3.66
C GLU A 90 -15.43 -3.20 -3.29
N GLY A 91 -15.08 -3.18 -2.02
CA GLY A 91 -13.76 -2.76 -1.58
C GLY A 91 -12.67 -3.65 -2.14
N LEU A 92 -12.84 -4.95 -2.05
CA LEU A 92 -11.86 -5.89 -2.57
C LEU A 92 -11.75 -5.81 -4.08
N ASN A 93 -12.87 -5.66 -4.78
CA ASN A 93 -12.87 -5.51 -6.24
C ASN A 93 -12.28 -4.18 -6.67
N ALA A 94 -12.39 -3.14 -5.86
CA ALA A 94 -11.76 -1.85 -6.14
C ALA A 94 -10.25 -1.89 -6.01
N GLY A 95 -9.72 -2.92 -5.34
CA GLY A 95 -8.29 -3.10 -5.23
C GLY A 95 -7.75 -3.21 -3.82
N ALA A 96 -8.62 -3.25 -2.80
CA ALA A 96 -8.16 -3.43 -1.42
C ALA A 96 -7.64 -4.84 -1.22
N ASP A 97 -6.61 -4.96 -0.41
CA ASP A 97 -6.04 -6.26 -0.03
C ASP A 97 -6.69 -6.79 1.23
N TYR A 98 -7.23 -5.92 2.04
CA TYR A 98 -7.95 -6.31 3.25
C TYR A 98 -9.00 -5.26 3.58
N TYR A 99 -10.07 -5.70 4.25
CA TYR A 99 -11.20 -4.84 4.59
C TYR A 99 -11.52 -5.05 6.07
N LEU A 100 -11.25 -4.03 6.89
CA LEU A 100 -11.45 -4.10 8.33
C LEU A 100 -12.55 -3.13 8.74
N THR A 101 -13.56 -3.61 9.46
CA THR A 101 -14.71 -2.80 9.80
C THR A 101 -14.56 -2.15 11.18
N LYS A 102 -15.07 -0.93 11.31
CA LYS A 102 -15.15 -0.22 12.58
C LYS A 102 -16.40 -0.68 13.33
N PRO A 103 -16.36 -0.82 14.65
CA PRO A 103 -15.19 -0.70 15.50
C PRO A 103 -14.26 -1.89 15.35
N PHE A 104 -12.97 -1.66 15.52
CA PHE A 104 -11.97 -2.70 15.35
C PHE A 104 -11.10 -2.80 16.62
N ASP A 105 -10.49 -3.96 16.80
CA ASP A 105 -9.52 -4.14 17.87
C ASP A 105 -8.15 -3.69 17.34
N THR A 106 -7.43 -2.91 18.14
CA THR A 106 -6.11 -2.43 17.77
C THR A 106 -5.15 -3.58 17.43
N ARG A 107 -5.27 -4.70 18.13
CA ARG A 107 -4.45 -5.88 17.86
C ARG A 107 -4.75 -6.47 16.49
N GLU A 108 -6.01 -6.45 16.09
CA GLU A 108 -6.41 -6.94 14.77
C GLU A 108 -5.84 -6.03 13.67
N LEU A 109 -5.96 -4.73 13.86
CA LEU A 109 -5.40 -3.76 12.92
C LEU A 109 -3.90 -3.97 12.75
N LEU A 110 -3.17 -4.06 13.85
CA LEU A 110 -1.72 -4.25 13.78
C LEU A 110 -1.34 -5.57 13.14
N ALA A 111 -2.10 -6.63 13.41
CA ALA A 111 -1.87 -7.93 12.79
C ALA A 111 -2.09 -7.87 11.28
N CYS A 112 -3.13 -7.17 10.84
CA CYS A 112 -3.39 -6.97 9.41
C CYS A 112 -2.27 -6.20 8.73
N ILE A 113 -1.82 -5.12 9.35
CA ILE A 113 -0.74 -4.31 8.81
C ILE A 113 0.54 -5.14 8.69
N ASN A 114 0.90 -5.85 9.76
CA ASN A 114 2.09 -6.68 9.75
C ASN A 114 2.01 -7.78 8.69
N ALA A 115 0.84 -8.39 8.52
CA ALA A 115 0.65 -9.43 7.52
C ALA A 115 0.80 -8.88 6.10
N LEU A 116 0.23 -7.70 5.83
CA LEU A 116 0.34 -7.09 4.52
C LEU A 116 1.77 -6.69 4.19
N LEU A 117 2.47 -6.10 5.16
CA LEU A 117 3.84 -5.68 4.95
C LEU A 117 4.79 -6.89 4.83
N ARG A 118 4.56 -7.92 5.63
CA ARG A 118 5.36 -9.15 5.58
C ARG A 118 5.20 -9.85 4.23
N ARG A 119 3.97 -9.92 3.72
CA ARG A 119 3.70 -10.55 2.44
C ARG A 119 4.41 -9.82 1.31
N GLN A 120 4.46 -8.50 1.37
CA GLN A 120 5.13 -7.69 0.38
C GLN A 120 6.66 -7.86 0.42
N GLY A 121 7.24 -7.99 1.61
CA GLY A 121 8.68 -8.09 1.77
C GLY A 121 9.21 -9.50 1.80
N ALA A 122 8.45 -10.44 2.32
CA ALA A 122 8.95 -11.75 2.63
C ALA A 122 8.78 -12.79 1.56
N GLN A 123 8.01 -12.54 0.58
CA GLN A 123 7.88 -13.50 -0.44
C GLN A 123 8.94 -13.41 -1.40
N VAL A 124 10.01 -13.25 -1.14
CA VAL A 124 11.12 -13.03 -1.83
C VAL A 124 11.39 -11.59 -1.76
N ASP A 125 11.71 -11.14 -0.73
CA ASP A 125 12.05 -9.79 -0.44
C ASP A 125 12.09 -8.82 -1.63
N ALA A 126 11.73 -7.61 -1.45
CA ALA A 126 11.86 -6.59 -2.46
C ALA A 126 13.35 -6.33 -2.72
N LEU A 127 13.72 -6.23 -3.98
CA LEU A 127 15.09 -5.90 -4.38
C LEU A 127 15.15 -4.41 -4.66
N SER A 128 16.15 -3.75 -4.12
CA SER A 128 16.28 -2.31 -4.26
C SER A 128 17.52 -1.90 -5.03
N PHE A 129 17.39 -0.85 -5.83
CA PHE A 129 18.51 -0.29 -6.57
C PHE A 129 18.26 1.21 -6.70
N GLY A 130 18.96 2.01 -5.93
CA GLY A 130 18.70 3.44 -5.83
C GLY A 130 17.29 3.69 -5.29
N ASN A 131 16.49 4.42 -6.03
CA ASN A 131 15.08 4.68 -5.69
C ASN A 131 14.14 3.62 -6.20
N THR A 132 14.65 2.58 -6.85
CA THR A 132 13.83 1.58 -7.50
C THR A 132 13.80 0.31 -6.68
N THR A 133 12.62 -0.22 -6.47
CA THR A 133 12.41 -1.46 -5.73
C THR A 133 11.61 -2.43 -6.60
N LEU A 134 12.09 -3.64 -6.72
CA LEU A 134 11.38 -4.69 -7.42
C LEU A 134 10.71 -5.59 -6.40
N ASP A 135 9.40 -5.65 -6.43
CA ASP A 135 8.65 -6.56 -5.59
C ASP A 135 8.52 -7.90 -6.30
N LEU A 136 9.24 -8.88 -5.81
CA LEU A 136 9.30 -10.19 -6.45
C LEU A 136 8.01 -10.97 -6.35
N ALA A 137 7.21 -10.70 -5.32
CA ALA A 137 5.94 -11.39 -5.14
C ALA A 137 4.88 -10.94 -6.15
N SER A 138 4.81 -9.65 -6.41
CA SER A 138 3.78 -9.11 -7.29
C SER A 138 4.26 -8.84 -8.71
N GLY A 139 5.57 -8.92 -8.94
CA GLY A 139 6.14 -8.57 -10.22
C GLY A 139 6.04 -7.09 -10.53
N THR A 140 6.07 -6.27 -9.50
CA THR A 140 5.91 -4.82 -9.63
C THR A 140 7.22 -4.11 -9.38
N LEU A 141 7.58 -3.22 -10.27
CA LEU A 141 8.73 -2.36 -10.10
C LEU A 141 8.25 -1.02 -9.53
N CYS A 142 8.72 -0.69 -8.34
CA CYS A 142 8.34 0.54 -7.67
C CYS A 142 9.53 1.47 -7.55
N CYS A 143 9.32 2.73 -7.85
CA CYS A 143 10.32 3.75 -7.57
C CYS A 143 9.66 4.87 -6.78
N ALA A 144 10.43 5.87 -6.38
CA ALA A 144 9.93 6.92 -5.51
C ALA A 144 8.70 7.62 -6.04
N GLU A 145 8.50 7.64 -7.32
CA GLU A 145 7.41 8.38 -7.94
C GLU A 145 6.32 7.53 -8.53
N LYS A 146 6.59 6.30 -8.88
CA LYS A 146 5.57 5.45 -9.51
C LYS A 146 5.93 3.98 -9.46
N SER A 147 4.95 3.14 -9.70
CA SER A 147 5.13 1.71 -9.82
C SER A 147 4.73 1.28 -11.22
N VAL A 148 5.42 0.29 -11.75
CA VAL A 148 5.13 -0.29 -13.04
C VAL A 148 5.14 -1.81 -12.92
N ARG A 149 4.09 -2.45 -13.38
CA ARG A 149 4.05 -3.91 -13.38
C ARG A 149 4.85 -4.42 -14.58
N LEU A 150 5.76 -5.32 -14.33
CA LEU A 150 6.65 -5.85 -15.34
C LEU A 150 6.07 -7.10 -15.98
N SER A 151 6.40 -7.34 -17.22
CA SER A 151 6.15 -8.63 -17.85
C SER A 151 7.06 -9.66 -17.17
N ALA A 152 6.76 -10.94 -17.33
CA ALA A 152 7.57 -11.99 -16.72
C ALA A 152 9.04 -11.87 -17.13
N ARG A 153 9.27 -11.54 -18.40
CA ARG A 153 10.63 -11.39 -18.90
C ARG A 153 11.34 -10.17 -18.32
N GLU A 154 10.63 -9.06 -18.26
CA GLU A 154 11.17 -7.83 -17.66
C GLU A 154 11.48 -8.02 -16.18
N PHE A 155 10.60 -8.75 -15.50
CA PHE A 155 10.79 -9.07 -14.10
C PHE A 155 12.08 -9.88 -13.88
N ASP A 156 12.30 -10.92 -14.70
CA ASP A 156 13.49 -11.76 -14.57
C ASP A 156 14.77 -10.97 -14.81
N VAL A 157 14.79 -10.14 -15.84
CA VAL A 157 15.96 -9.32 -16.14
C VAL A 157 16.23 -8.35 -15.01
N MET A 158 15.20 -7.68 -14.54
CA MET A 158 15.37 -6.69 -13.48
C MET A 158 15.82 -7.37 -12.17
N ARG A 159 15.27 -8.54 -11.87
CA ARG A 159 15.68 -9.30 -10.71
C ARG A 159 17.16 -9.66 -10.76
N LEU A 160 17.63 -10.10 -11.91
CA LEU A 160 19.03 -10.45 -12.09
C LEU A 160 19.95 -9.25 -11.90
N LEU A 161 19.56 -8.09 -12.44
CA LEU A 161 20.33 -6.86 -12.30
C LEU A 161 20.45 -6.45 -10.84
N LEU A 162 19.34 -6.49 -10.11
CA LEU A 162 19.31 -6.06 -8.72
C LEU A 162 19.99 -7.07 -7.81
N GLN A 163 19.87 -8.36 -8.09
CA GLN A 163 20.52 -9.39 -7.29
C GLN A 163 22.04 -9.37 -7.49
N SER A 164 22.48 -9.02 -8.68
CA SER A 164 23.91 -8.91 -8.94
C SER A 164 24.51 -7.77 -8.14
N GLY A 165 23.70 -6.79 -7.78
CA GLY A 165 24.14 -5.67 -6.95
C GLY A 165 25.33 -4.95 -7.53
N GLY A 166 25.44 -4.91 -8.81
CA GLY A 166 26.57 -4.35 -9.48
C GLY A 166 27.77 -5.26 -9.56
N SER A 167 27.71 -6.44 -9.02
CA SER A 167 28.81 -7.38 -9.07
C SER A 167 28.83 -8.09 -10.40
N ASN A 168 27.94 -9.01 -10.61
CA ASN A 168 27.87 -9.73 -11.84
C ASN A 168 26.47 -9.92 -12.23
N LEU A 169 26.14 -9.83 -13.48
CA LEU A 169 24.84 -10.13 -13.99
C LEU A 169 24.78 -11.59 -14.34
N SER A 170 24.00 -12.34 -13.63
CA SER A 170 23.77 -13.74 -13.92
C SER A 170 22.51 -13.85 -14.67
N LYS A 171 22.52 -14.58 -15.73
CA LYS A 171 21.34 -14.78 -16.53
C LYS A 171 20.65 -16.06 -16.11
N GLU A 172 19.38 -16.02 -15.89
CA GLU A 172 18.62 -17.22 -15.59
C GLU A 172 18.34 -18.03 -16.83
#